data_2279cbcc1d28d97b66c38dcb8a1f55da
#
_entry.id   2279cbcc1d28d97b66c38dcb8a1f55da
#
_cell.length_a   1.000
_cell.length_b   1.000
_cell.length_c   1.000
_cell.angle_alpha   90.00
_cell.angle_beta   90.00
_cell.angle_gamma   90.00
#
_symmetry.space_group_name_H-M   'P 1'
#
loop_
_entity.id
_entity.type
_entity.pdbx_description
1 polymer ?
#
loop_
_entity_poly.entity_id
_entity_poly.type
_entity_poly.pdbx_seq_one_letter_code
_entity_poly.pdbx_strand_id
1 'polypeptide(L)'
;MAFIHHSCYSSMRKTYLYHSLVISLLLWAASVTAAPRLTVVAVVDGLTAENLNTLRPYWQKGGLRTLSEEAFQTTVSYPHLVYGGNETTATLVTGTTPDRHGYTMDRYFLRRDRRVHAMLEDESMRGIGTSIRVSANALLSQTMTDKMRLLYPETKIYAIGIQPQTTVLLAGHAANACCWIDPNTRQWVATAAYTEGLPSAAYEQNKSGRIETLAARQWTPRMDIPAYTAPTAQERKKSFSYEVGSVLSKAPEANTLVIELALALQEEQRLGMDATPDMLMLQLNSLSPQATSDRIASAEHEDMYLRLNQDLGYLMEQLDKRIGKANYQILVVGRPILGLDPAMLSAIHMPEQRFNADRAAALTGTYLMALYGHERWVDGAFGQSVYLNRSLIEQKRLNLETIQRQVANFLMDFEGVQLAMPNHEAVRYPMLQTSLCKRHTGDVVFLLQPGWRLMQDDTKELDRVIDEKPESPLLFRTGTLRPMPQNLLTATDVAELIF
;
A
#
# COMPACT_ATOMS: atom_id res chain seq x y z
N MET A 1 24.25 -78.66 -9.63
CA MET A 1 22.94 -77.86 -9.54
C MET A 1 22.98 -76.64 -8.64
N ALA A 2 24.12 -76.10 -8.24
CA ALA A 2 24.24 -74.99 -7.32
C ALA A 2 24.63 -73.64 -7.98
N PHE A 3 24.93 -73.59 -9.25
CA PHE A 3 25.37 -72.35 -9.93
C PHE A 3 24.26 -71.56 -10.64
N ILE A 4 23.06 -72.08 -10.81
CA ILE A 4 21.96 -71.44 -11.53
C ILE A 4 21.10 -70.53 -10.55
N HIS A 5 21.11 -70.85 -9.25
CA HIS A 5 20.33 -70.13 -8.30
C HIS A 5 20.88 -68.70 -7.89
N HIS A 6 22.22 -68.52 -8.01
CA HIS A 6 22.83 -67.22 -7.62
C HIS A 6 22.72 -66.15 -8.71
N SER A 7 22.62 -66.49 -9.98
CA SER A 7 22.47 -65.52 -11.08
C SER A 7 21.08 -64.91 -11.14
N CYS A 8 20.04 -65.69 -10.83
CA CYS A 8 18.63 -65.17 -10.85
C CYS A 8 18.32 -64.20 -9.72
N TYR A 9 18.87 -64.40 -8.50
CA TYR A 9 18.68 -63.51 -7.35
C TYR A 9 19.38 -62.14 -7.50
N SER A 10 20.54 -62.12 -8.16
CA SER A 10 21.30 -60.90 -8.45
C SER A 10 20.59 -60.02 -9.50
N SER A 11 19.96 -60.64 -10.50
CA SER A 11 19.21 -59.93 -11.54
C SER A 11 17.90 -59.30 -10.97
N MET A 12 17.15 -60.05 -10.17
CA MET A 12 15.94 -59.55 -9.53
C MET A 12 16.22 -58.36 -8.57
N ARG A 13 17.28 -58.42 -7.75
CA ARG A 13 17.68 -57.32 -6.88
C ARG A 13 18.03 -56.02 -7.66
N LYS A 14 18.70 -56.14 -8.79
CA LYS A 14 19.02 -54.99 -9.66
C LYS A 14 17.72 -54.39 -10.25
N THR A 15 16.80 -55.21 -10.68
CA THR A 15 15.50 -54.74 -11.25
C THR A 15 14.66 -54.03 -10.19
N TYR A 16 14.58 -54.56 -8.97
CA TYR A 16 13.89 -53.87 -7.86
C TYR A 16 14.54 -52.54 -7.45
N LEU A 17 15.90 -52.45 -7.45
CA LEU A 17 16.60 -51.22 -7.19
C LEU A 17 16.34 -50.17 -8.29
N TYR A 18 16.31 -50.56 -9.56
CA TYR A 18 15.99 -49.64 -10.66
C TYR A 18 14.54 -49.17 -10.58
N HIS A 19 13.56 -50.03 -10.27
CA HIS A 19 12.18 -49.62 -10.10
C HIS A 19 11.97 -48.72 -8.88
N SER A 20 12.63 -48.97 -7.75
CA SER A 20 12.58 -48.11 -6.59
C SER A 20 13.25 -46.76 -6.84
N LEU A 21 14.33 -46.70 -7.62
CA LEU A 21 15.02 -45.45 -7.99
C LEU A 21 14.16 -44.63 -8.97
N VAL A 22 13.52 -45.28 -9.94
CA VAL A 22 12.60 -44.61 -10.89
C VAL A 22 11.35 -44.13 -10.19
N ILE A 23 10.79 -44.88 -9.24
CA ILE A 23 9.62 -44.45 -8.43
C ILE A 23 10.01 -43.32 -7.50
N SER A 24 11.21 -43.33 -6.88
CA SER A 24 11.67 -42.20 -6.06
C SER A 24 12.01 -40.98 -6.92
N LEU A 25 12.54 -41.11 -8.13
CA LEU A 25 12.72 -39.99 -9.07
C LEU A 25 11.39 -39.45 -9.60
N LEU A 26 10.40 -40.28 -9.85
CA LEU A 26 9.04 -39.87 -10.22
C LEU A 26 8.30 -39.21 -9.05
N LEU A 27 8.50 -39.65 -7.81
CA LEU A 27 8.01 -39.01 -6.61
C LEU A 27 8.74 -37.69 -6.34
N TRP A 28 10.00 -37.56 -6.66
CA TRP A 28 10.78 -36.33 -6.56
C TRP A 28 10.38 -35.31 -7.66
N ALA A 29 10.11 -35.77 -8.88
CA ALA A 29 9.58 -34.95 -9.96
C ALA A 29 8.15 -34.48 -9.72
N ALA A 30 7.35 -35.24 -8.94
CA ALA A 30 6.00 -34.84 -8.54
C ALA A 30 5.97 -33.77 -7.43
N SER A 31 7.12 -33.46 -6.81
CA SER A 31 7.25 -32.40 -5.78
C SER A 31 7.65 -31.04 -6.35
N VAL A 32 7.67 -30.83 -7.65
CA VAL A 32 7.63 -29.49 -8.23
C VAL A 32 6.21 -28.97 -7.97
N THR A 33 6.05 -28.26 -6.87
CA THR A 33 4.77 -27.60 -6.54
C THR A 33 4.46 -26.64 -7.67
N ALA A 34 3.41 -26.95 -8.44
CA ALA A 34 2.97 -26.04 -9.50
C ALA A 34 2.68 -24.67 -8.89
N ALA A 35 3.09 -23.60 -9.57
CA ALA A 35 2.78 -22.25 -9.15
C ALA A 35 1.25 -22.11 -8.98
N PRO A 36 0.77 -21.33 -7.98
CA PRO A 36 -0.66 -21.06 -7.83
C PRO A 36 -1.21 -20.46 -9.13
N ARG A 37 -2.37 -20.94 -9.57
CA ARG A 37 -3.01 -20.44 -10.80
C ARG A 37 -3.53 -19.03 -10.67
N LEU A 38 -3.85 -18.61 -9.43
CA LEU A 38 -4.27 -17.25 -9.12
C LEU A 38 -3.56 -16.75 -7.86
N THR A 39 -2.98 -15.58 -7.94
CA THR A 39 -2.47 -14.82 -6.79
C THR A 39 -3.40 -13.64 -6.52
N VAL A 40 -3.97 -13.60 -5.32
CA VAL A 40 -4.72 -12.45 -4.83
C VAL A 40 -3.89 -11.69 -3.82
N VAL A 41 -3.67 -10.41 -4.05
CA VAL A 41 -3.00 -9.51 -3.10
C VAL A 41 -3.99 -8.43 -2.70
N ALA A 42 -4.35 -8.40 -1.42
CA ALA A 42 -5.21 -7.38 -0.84
C ALA A 42 -4.40 -6.46 0.08
N VAL A 43 -4.22 -5.22 -0.33
CA VAL A 43 -3.65 -4.16 0.51
C VAL A 43 -4.80 -3.46 1.21
N VAL A 44 -4.76 -3.43 2.55
CA VAL A 44 -5.87 -2.93 3.37
C VAL A 44 -5.43 -1.69 4.14
N ASP A 45 -6.06 -0.57 3.85
CA ASP A 45 -5.80 0.71 4.50
C ASP A 45 -6.19 0.66 5.98
N GLY A 46 -5.26 1.03 6.87
CA GLY A 46 -5.47 1.12 8.32
C GLY A 46 -5.59 -0.23 9.04
N LEU A 47 -5.33 -1.37 8.37
CA LEU A 47 -5.32 -2.67 9.04
C LEU A 47 -4.11 -2.80 9.95
N THR A 48 -4.34 -3.04 11.24
CA THR A 48 -3.28 -3.20 12.25
C THR A 48 -3.30 -4.56 12.92
N ALA A 49 -2.13 -5.03 13.37
CA ALA A 49 -2.02 -6.27 14.13
C ALA A 49 -2.75 -6.20 15.47
N GLU A 50 -2.74 -5.03 16.11
CA GLU A 50 -3.44 -4.79 17.36
C GLU A 50 -4.95 -4.98 17.21
N ASN A 51 -5.56 -4.35 16.19
CA ASN A 51 -6.99 -4.48 15.92
C ASN A 51 -7.37 -5.93 15.57
N LEU A 52 -6.57 -6.62 14.76
CA LEU A 52 -6.79 -8.03 14.44
C LEU A 52 -6.81 -8.89 15.70
N ASN A 53 -5.86 -8.71 16.61
CA ASN A 53 -5.77 -9.47 17.86
C ASN A 53 -6.92 -9.12 18.81
N THR A 54 -7.27 -7.84 18.94
CA THR A 54 -8.37 -7.37 19.80
C THR A 54 -9.71 -7.92 19.35
N LEU A 55 -9.98 -7.94 18.04
CA LEU A 55 -11.27 -8.38 17.51
C LEU A 55 -11.36 -9.89 17.28
N ARG A 56 -10.25 -10.61 17.28
CA ARG A 56 -10.23 -12.06 17.02
C ARG A 56 -11.26 -12.87 17.81
N PRO A 57 -11.50 -12.62 19.12
CA PRO A 57 -12.51 -13.36 19.89
C PRO A 57 -13.95 -13.13 19.41
N TYR A 58 -14.21 -12.01 18.75
CA TYR A 58 -15.55 -11.57 18.34
C TYR A 58 -15.87 -11.89 16.88
N TRP A 59 -14.90 -12.39 16.11
CA TRP A 59 -15.13 -12.67 14.69
C TRP A 59 -16.02 -13.90 14.51
N GLN A 60 -17.07 -13.70 13.76
CA GLN A 60 -17.82 -14.79 13.15
C GLN A 60 -16.99 -15.45 12.04
N LYS A 61 -17.40 -16.62 11.56
CA LYS A 61 -16.79 -17.26 10.40
C LYS A 61 -16.68 -16.27 9.24
N GLY A 62 -15.50 -16.13 8.68
CA GLY A 62 -15.21 -15.17 7.61
C GLY A 62 -13.73 -15.14 7.26
N GLY A 63 -13.33 -14.23 6.36
CA GLY A 63 -12.00 -14.19 5.75
C GLY A 63 -10.87 -13.90 6.73
N LEU A 64 -10.97 -12.84 7.51
CA LEU A 64 -9.92 -12.49 8.48
C LEU A 64 -9.79 -13.57 9.56
N ARG A 65 -10.91 -14.14 10.03
CA ARG A 65 -10.86 -15.25 10.96
C ARG A 65 -10.19 -16.47 10.36
N THR A 66 -10.61 -16.88 9.16
CA THR A 66 -10.02 -18.04 8.47
C THR A 66 -8.53 -17.83 8.22
N LEU A 67 -8.14 -16.63 7.76
CA LEU A 67 -6.73 -16.30 7.57
C LEU A 67 -5.95 -16.31 8.88
N SER A 68 -6.56 -15.84 9.99
CA SER A 68 -5.91 -15.90 11.31
C SER A 68 -5.76 -17.32 11.87
N GLU A 69 -6.52 -18.28 11.37
CA GLU A 69 -6.46 -19.69 11.80
C GLU A 69 -5.58 -20.55 10.86
N GLU A 70 -5.56 -20.26 9.54
CA GLU A 70 -4.97 -21.12 8.52
C GLU A 70 -3.76 -20.52 7.80
N ALA A 71 -3.56 -19.19 7.84
CA ALA A 71 -2.50 -18.51 7.10
C ALA A 71 -1.20 -18.41 7.89
N PHE A 72 -0.08 -18.26 7.17
CA PHE A 72 1.14 -17.72 7.75
C PHE A 72 0.88 -16.27 8.17
N GLN A 73 1.22 -15.94 9.41
CA GLN A 73 1.02 -14.62 9.99
C GLN A 73 2.34 -14.05 10.46
N THR A 74 2.57 -12.79 10.12
CA THR A 74 3.70 -12.01 10.62
C THR A 74 3.36 -10.53 10.58
N THR A 75 4.27 -9.70 11.06
CA THR A 75 4.26 -8.26 10.82
C THR A 75 5.38 -7.91 9.84
N VAL A 76 5.17 -6.85 9.07
CA VAL A 76 6.17 -6.25 8.19
C VAL A 76 6.46 -4.84 8.66
N SER A 77 7.74 -4.49 8.75
CA SER A 77 8.19 -3.14 9.10
C SER A 77 8.57 -2.36 7.83
N TYR A 78 8.45 -1.04 7.88
CA TYR A 78 8.86 -0.17 6.77
C TYR A 78 10.25 0.40 7.04
N PRO A 79 11.25 0.13 6.17
CA PRO A 79 12.62 0.61 6.35
C PRO A 79 12.82 2.05 5.88
N HIS A 80 11.79 2.88 5.92
CA HIS A 80 11.77 4.29 5.54
C HIS A 80 10.73 5.07 6.37
N LEU A 81 10.78 6.39 6.32
CA LEU A 81 9.76 7.23 6.92
C LEU A 81 8.41 7.02 6.23
N VAL A 82 7.34 6.92 7.01
CA VAL A 82 5.97 6.71 6.55
C VAL A 82 5.14 7.95 6.87
N TYR A 83 4.51 8.50 5.83
CA TYR A 83 3.70 9.72 5.90
C TYR A 83 2.18 9.44 5.79
N GLY A 84 1.79 8.16 5.69
CA GLY A 84 0.39 7.76 5.51
C GLY A 84 -0.10 7.86 4.07
N GLY A 85 0.80 8.13 3.13
CA GLY A 85 0.53 8.16 1.70
C GLY A 85 0.78 6.83 1.00
N ASN A 86 0.89 6.90 -0.32
CA ASN A 86 1.07 5.72 -1.16
C ASN A 86 2.55 5.26 -1.27
N GLU A 87 3.51 5.91 -0.60
CA GLU A 87 4.91 5.45 -0.52
C GLU A 87 5.01 4.04 0.08
N THR A 88 4.12 3.72 1.01
CA THR A 88 4.02 2.38 1.62
C THR A 88 3.54 1.34 0.62
N THR A 89 2.52 1.65 -0.19
CA THR A 89 2.06 0.77 -1.27
C THR A 89 3.15 0.57 -2.31
N ALA A 90 3.85 1.64 -2.73
CA ALA A 90 4.96 1.55 -3.67
C ALA A 90 6.07 0.61 -3.14
N THR A 91 6.41 0.70 -1.85
CA THR A 91 7.37 -0.20 -1.20
C THR A 91 6.90 -1.66 -1.22
N LEU A 92 5.63 -1.91 -0.85
CA LEU A 92 5.05 -3.26 -0.84
C LEU A 92 5.07 -3.91 -2.24
N VAL A 93 4.70 -3.16 -3.27
CA VAL A 93 4.55 -3.75 -4.62
C VAL A 93 5.87 -3.83 -5.40
N THR A 94 6.86 -2.97 -5.09
CA THR A 94 8.16 -2.98 -5.78
C THR A 94 9.22 -3.80 -5.06
N GLY A 95 9.03 -4.09 -3.76
CA GLY A 95 10.09 -4.69 -2.95
C GLY A 95 11.32 -3.80 -2.80
N THR A 96 11.19 -2.48 -2.98
CA THR A 96 12.28 -1.51 -2.86
C THR A 96 11.84 -0.29 -2.04
N THR A 97 12.76 0.57 -1.68
CA THR A 97 12.54 1.76 -0.85
C THR A 97 12.36 3.03 -1.69
N PRO A 98 11.79 4.12 -1.14
CA PRO A 98 11.56 5.39 -1.85
C PRO A 98 12.75 5.97 -2.60
N ASP A 99 13.97 5.80 -2.10
CA ASP A 99 15.20 6.23 -2.80
C ASP A 99 15.40 5.51 -4.14
N ARG A 100 14.86 4.29 -4.28
CA ARG A 100 14.96 3.45 -5.48
C ARG A 100 13.73 3.52 -6.35
N HIS A 101 12.52 3.30 -5.79
CA HIS A 101 11.30 3.34 -6.58
C HIS A 101 10.81 4.76 -6.91
N GLY A 102 11.38 5.80 -6.28
CA GLY A 102 11.12 7.19 -6.61
C GLY A 102 9.87 7.81 -5.98
N TYR A 103 9.00 7.02 -5.40
CA TYR A 103 7.75 7.48 -4.79
C TYR A 103 7.98 7.83 -3.32
N THR A 104 8.22 9.10 -3.02
CA THR A 104 8.53 9.57 -1.67
C THR A 104 7.31 10.05 -0.90
N MET A 105 6.35 10.66 -1.61
CA MET A 105 5.08 11.20 -1.11
C MET A 105 4.09 11.24 -2.27
N ASP A 106 2.80 11.43 -1.99
CA ASP A 106 1.77 11.53 -3.04
C ASP A 106 1.93 12.74 -3.96
N ARG A 107 2.71 13.71 -3.54
CA ARG A 107 3.06 14.93 -4.30
C ARG A 107 4.56 15.21 -4.22
N TYR A 108 5.07 16.01 -5.14
CA TYR A 108 6.46 16.45 -5.15
C TYR A 108 6.59 17.88 -5.71
N PHE A 109 7.66 18.58 -5.31
CA PHE A 109 7.99 19.89 -5.82
C PHE A 109 8.88 19.76 -7.06
N LEU A 110 8.44 20.32 -8.19
CA LEU A 110 9.20 20.36 -9.43
C LEU A 110 9.96 21.70 -9.54
N ARG A 111 11.29 21.64 -9.47
CA ARG A 111 12.16 22.84 -9.50
C ARG A 111 12.01 23.68 -10.75
N ARG A 112 11.72 23.04 -11.92
CA ARG A 112 11.65 23.72 -13.21
C ARG A 112 10.56 24.78 -13.26
N ASP A 113 9.39 24.48 -12.75
CA ASP A 113 8.22 25.38 -12.74
C ASP A 113 7.91 25.92 -11.34
N ARG A 114 8.60 25.44 -10.29
CA ARG A 114 8.42 25.81 -8.89
C ARG A 114 6.99 25.55 -8.39
N ARG A 115 6.43 24.44 -8.80
CA ARG A 115 5.09 23.99 -8.43
C ARG A 115 5.09 22.60 -7.82
N VAL A 116 4.04 22.31 -7.08
CA VAL A 116 3.78 20.99 -6.54
C VAL A 116 2.90 20.22 -7.53
N HIS A 117 3.31 18.99 -7.85
CA HIS A 117 2.62 18.08 -8.76
C HIS A 117 2.22 16.80 -8.02
N ALA A 118 1.13 16.17 -8.44
CA ALA A 118 0.79 14.83 -7.97
C ALA A 118 1.74 13.79 -8.57
N MET A 119 2.17 12.81 -7.76
CA MET A 119 3.25 11.88 -8.15
C MET A 119 2.87 10.98 -9.32
N LEU A 120 1.61 10.53 -9.40
CA LEU A 120 1.13 9.63 -10.44
C LEU A 120 0.29 10.34 -11.51
N GLU A 121 0.17 11.67 -11.45
CA GLU A 121 -0.49 12.41 -12.51
C GLU A 121 0.28 12.27 -13.82
N ASP A 122 -0.44 11.91 -14.88
CA ASP A 122 0.15 11.69 -16.19
C ASP A 122 -0.75 12.32 -17.27
N GLU A 123 -0.39 13.53 -17.68
CA GLU A 123 -1.14 14.29 -18.69
C GLU A 123 -1.15 13.62 -20.07
N SER A 124 -0.22 12.70 -20.32
CA SER A 124 -0.16 11.94 -21.57
C SER A 124 -1.22 10.83 -21.65
N MET A 125 -1.78 10.44 -20.51
CA MET A 125 -2.80 9.41 -20.41
C MET A 125 -4.20 10.01 -20.42
N ARG A 126 -5.16 9.23 -20.90
CA ARG A 126 -6.58 9.58 -20.88
C ARG A 126 -7.30 8.78 -19.81
N GLY A 127 -8.15 9.43 -19.02
CA GLY A 127 -9.10 8.76 -18.15
C GLY A 127 -10.22 8.10 -18.98
N ILE A 128 -10.70 6.96 -18.53
CA ILE A 128 -11.84 6.23 -19.12
C ILE A 128 -13.03 6.34 -18.16
N GLY A 129 -14.02 7.16 -18.52
CA GLY A 129 -15.16 7.48 -17.66
C GLY A 129 -14.85 8.52 -16.56
N THR A 130 -13.65 9.12 -16.57
CA THR A 130 -13.21 10.09 -15.57
C THR A 130 -12.28 11.14 -16.18
N SER A 131 -12.15 12.29 -15.52
CA SER A 131 -11.13 13.31 -15.85
C SER A 131 -9.76 13.02 -15.22
N ILE A 132 -9.66 12.05 -14.31
CA ILE A 132 -8.42 11.69 -13.63
C ILE A 132 -7.47 11.01 -14.61
N ARG A 133 -6.24 11.54 -14.71
CA ARG A 133 -5.19 11.07 -15.61
C ARG A 133 -4.03 10.55 -14.78
N VAL A 134 -3.89 9.25 -14.70
CA VAL A 134 -2.91 8.60 -13.85
C VAL A 134 -2.26 7.41 -14.55
N SER A 135 -0.99 7.18 -14.26
CA SER A 135 -0.23 6.00 -14.65
C SER A 135 0.86 5.66 -13.62
N ALA A 136 1.47 4.48 -13.76
CA ALA A 136 2.62 4.09 -12.95
C ALA A 136 3.97 4.62 -13.51
N ASN A 137 3.99 5.43 -14.57
CA ASN A 137 5.21 5.87 -15.26
C ASN A 137 6.21 6.63 -14.36
N ALA A 138 5.75 7.22 -13.26
CA ALA A 138 6.62 7.88 -12.29
C ALA A 138 7.40 6.90 -11.41
N LEU A 139 6.96 5.63 -11.33
CA LEU A 139 7.59 4.60 -10.54
C LEU A 139 8.86 4.08 -11.24
N LEU A 140 10.00 4.09 -10.55
CA LEU A 140 11.30 3.80 -11.14
C LEU A 140 11.73 2.33 -11.01
N SER A 141 11.01 1.56 -10.21
CA SER A 141 11.29 0.14 -9.95
C SER A 141 10.18 -0.73 -10.50
N GLN A 142 10.55 -1.94 -10.91
CA GLN A 142 9.57 -2.96 -11.28
C GLN A 142 8.70 -3.35 -10.08
N THR A 143 7.44 -3.60 -10.34
CA THR A 143 6.50 -4.11 -9.34
C THR A 143 6.39 -5.64 -9.40
N MET A 144 5.73 -6.23 -8.41
CA MET A 144 5.41 -7.66 -8.44
C MET A 144 4.55 -8.06 -9.65
N THR A 145 3.69 -7.15 -10.15
CA THR A 145 2.90 -7.38 -11.36
C THR A 145 3.76 -7.35 -12.61
N ASP A 146 4.74 -6.46 -12.69
CA ASP A 146 5.71 -6.41 -13.79
C ASP A 146 6.56 -7.69 -13.80
N LYS A 147 7.02 -8.14 -12.64
CA LYS A 147 7.77 -9.39 -12.50
C LYS A 147 6.93 -10.60 -12.92
N MET A 148 5.64 -10.64 -12.53
CA MET A 148 4.73 -11.69 -12.95
C MET A 148 4.60 -11.73 -14.48
N ARG A 149 4.41 -10.58 -15.13
CA ARG A 149 4.33 -10.46 -16.60
C ARG A 149 5.61 -10.90 -17.29
N LEU A 150 6.78 -10.61 -16.72
CA LEU A 150 8.06 -11.05 -17.26
C LEU A 150 8.24 -12.57 -17.17
N LEU A 151 7.81 -13.17 -16.05
CA LEU A 151 7.90 -14.64 -15.87
C LEU A 151 6.85 -15.39 -16.70
N TYR A 152 5.66 -14.81 -16.83
CA TYR A 152 4.52 -15.40 -17.53
C TYR A 152 3.90 -14.37 -18.49
N PRO A 153 4.36 -14.26 -19.75
CA PRO A 153 3.90 -13.24 -20.69
C PRO A 153 2.37 -13.23 -20.91
N GLU A 154 1.72 -14.39 -20.84
CA GLU A 154 0.28 -14.57 -21.03
C GLU A 154 -0.54 -14.36 -19.75
N THR A 155 0.09 -14.00 -18.63
CA THR A 155 -0.59 -13.75 -17.35
C THR A 155 -1.64 -12.64 -17.50
N LYS A 156 -2.75 -12.77 -16.80
CA LYS A 156 -3.80 -11.74 -16.74
C LYS A 156 -3.73 -11.08 -15.36
N ILE A 157 -3.62 -9.76 -15.37
CA ILE A 157 -3.39 -8.96 -14.16
C ILE A 157 -4.44 -7.85 -14.10
N TYR A 158 -5.23 -7.84 -13.04
CA TYR A 158 -6.26 -6.83 -12.81
C TYR A 158 -6.08 -6.18 -11.44
N ALA A 159 -6.07 -4.84 -11.41
CA ALA A 159 -6.04 -4.07 -10.17
C ALA A 159 -7.39 -3.37 -9.97
N ILE A 160 -7.96 -3.51 -8.78
CA ILE A 160 -9.27 -2.98 -8.43
C ILE A 160 -9.16 -2.29 -7.07
N GLY A 161 -9.63 -1.07 -6.99
CA GLY A 161 -9.53 -0.33 -5.73
C GLY A 161 -10.56 0.78 -5.58
N ILE A 162 -10.37 1.52 -4.50
CA ILE A 162 -11.23 2.63 -4.11
C ILE A 162 -10.61 3.95 -4.56
N GLN A 163 -9.28 4.04 -4.54
CA GLN A 163 -8.52 5.25 -4.84
C GLN A 163 -7.63 5.06 -6.07
N PRO A 164 -7.60 6.02 -7.01
CA PRO A 164 -6.85 5.88 -8.26
C PRO A 164 -5.35 5.65 -8.03
N GLN A 165 -4.73 6.42 -7.14
CA GLN A 165 -3.27 6.35 -6.91
C GLN A 165 -2.84 4.98 -6.38
N THR A 166 -3.52 4.50 -5.33
CA THR A 166 -3.24 3.17 -4.76
C THR A 166 -3.46 2.07 -5.79
N THR A 167 -4.58 2.16 -6.53
CA THR A 167 -4.94 1.13 -7.52
C THR A 167 -3.94 1.07 -8.67
N VAL A 168 -3.44 2.23 -9.13
CA VAL A 168 -2.39 2.32 -10.17
C VAL A 168 -1.07 1.71 -9.68
N LEU A 169 -0.68 1.95 -8.44
CA LEU A 169 0.52 1.31 -7.88
C LEU A 169 0.37 -0.21 -7.78
N LEU A 170 -0.83 -0.69 -7.42
CA LEU A 170 -1.14 -2.12 -7.43
C LEU A 170 -1.11 -2.71 -8.85
N ALA A 171 -1.51 -1.94 -9.86
CA ALA A 171 -1.44 -2.35 -11.25
C ALA A 171 0.01 -2.45 -11.77
N GLY A 172 0.93 -1.64 -11.24
CA GLY A 172 2.29 -1.51 -11.77
C GLY A 172 2.28 -1.00 -13.21
N HIS A 173 3.26 -1.41 -14.04
CA HIS A 173 3.32 -0.98 -15.44
C HIS A 173 2.63 -1.96 -16.40
N ALA A 174 2.34 -3.20 -15.97
CA ALA A 174 2.04 -4.31 -16.88
C ALA A 174 0.66 -4.97 -16.66
N ALA A 175 -0.27 -4.32 -15.94
CA ALA A 175 -1.62 -4.84 -15.77
C ALA A 175 -2.43 -4.83 -17.08
N ASN A 176 -3.49 -5.67 -17.14
CA ASN A 176 -4.45 -5.66 -18.24
C ASN A 176 -5.50 -4.56 -18.05
N ALA A 177 -5.87 -4.27 -16.79
CA ALA A 177 -6.73 -3.13 -16.45
C ALA A 177 -6.52 -2.71 -15.00
N CYS A 178 -6.79 -1.44 -14.75
CA CYS A 178 -6.80 -0.80 -13.44
C CYS A 178 -8.12 -0.04 -13.29
N CYS A 179 -8.97 -0.47 -12.34
CA CYS A 179 -10.30 0.08 -12.15
C CYS A 179 -10.49 0.61 -10.72
N TRP A 180 -11.09 1.78 -10.58
CA TRP A 180 -11.46 2.36 -9.28
C TRP A 180 -12.84 3.01 -9.35
N ILE A 181 -13.40 3.36 -8.19
CA ILE A 181 -14.68 4.09 -8.11
C ILE A 181 -14.37 5.58 -8.15
N ASP A 182 -14.83 6.27 -9.19
CA ASP A 182 -14.69 7.74 -9.28
C ASP A 182 -15.57 8.41 -8.21
N PRO A 183 -15.01 9.27 -7.35
CA PRO A 183 -15.75 9.88 -6.25
C PRO A 183 -16.84 10.86 -6.72
N ASN A 184 -16.73 11.40 -7.94
CA ASN A 184 -17.68 12.39 -8.48
C ASN A 184 -18.85 11.70 -9.21
N THR A 185 -18.54 10.71 -10.05
CA THR A 185 -19.55 10.02 -10.85
C THR A 185 -20.13 8.80 -10.16
N ARG A 186 -19.47 8.28 -9.11
CA ARG A 186 -19.82 7.02 -8.43
C ARG A 186 -19.93 5.84 -9.42
N GLN A 187 -19.01 5.79 -10.37
CA GLN A 187 -18.94 4.73 -11.34
C GLN A 187 -17.56 4.09 -11.33
N TRP A 188 -17.48 2.85 -11.77
CA TRP A 188 -16.22 2.24 -12.11
C TRP A 188 -15.63 2.95 -13.32
N VAL A 189 -14.38 3.33 -13.18
CA VAL A 189 -13.61 4.03 -14.21
C VAL A 189 -12.23 3.39 -14.34
N ALA A 190 -11.50 3.76 -15.38
CA ALA A 190 -10.16 3.23 -15.64
C ALA A 190 -9.23 4.30 -16.22
N THR A 191 -8.02 3.92 -16.59
CA THR A 191 -7.04 4.75 -17.29
C THR A 191 -6.54 4.06 -18.55
N ALA A 192 -6.34 4.85 -19.60
CA ALA A 192 -5.79 4.39 -20.87
C ALA A 192 -4.32 3.93 -20.78
N ALA A 193 -3.70 4.03 -19.63
CA ALA A 193 -2.38 3.45 -19.38
C ALA A 193 -2.36 1.91 -19.53
N TYR A 194 -3.50 1.23 -19.34
CA TYR A 194 -3.59 -0.23 -19.35
C TYR A 194 -4.60 -0.79 -20.35
N THR A 195 -5.65 -0.07 -20.64
CA THR A 195 -6.76 -0.54 -21.48
C THR A 195 -7.36 0.60 -22.30
N GLU A 196 -7.93 0.32 -23.45
CA GLU A 196 -8.59 1.34 -24.25
C GLU A 196 -10.05 1.59 -23.83
N GLY A 197 -10.66 0.65 -23.14
CA GLY A 197 -12.04 0.69 -22.67
C GLY A 197 -12.20 0.11 -21.28
N LEU A 198 -13.33 0.37 -20.66
CA LEU A 198 -13.68 -0.23 -19.39
C LEU A 198 -13.92 -1.74 -19.58
N PRO A 199 -13.38 -2.64 -18.72
CA PRO A 199 -13.71 -4.07 -18.75
C PRO A 199 -15.23 -4.30 -18.70
N SER A 200 -15.74 -5.32 -19.42
CA SER A 200 -17.19 -5.56 -19.51
C SER A 200 -17.84 -5.73 -18.15
N ALA A 201 -17.20 -6.44 -17.22
CA ALA A 201 -17.70 -6.61 -15.86
C ALA A 201 -17.91 -5.26 -15.13
N ALA A 202 -16.99 -4.32 -15.27
CA ALA A 202 -17.10 -2.99 -14.69
C ALA A 202 -18.20 -2.15 -15.40
N TYR A 203 -18.27 -2.24 -16.71
CA TYR A 203 -19.32 -1.59 -17.49
C TYR A 203 -20.73 -2.10 -17.12
N GLU A 204 -20.91 -3.42 -16.99
CA GLU A 204 -22.19 -4.00 -16.61
C GLU A 204 -22.58 -3.65 -15.16
N GLN A 205 -21.62 -3.58 -14.24
CA GLN A 205 -21.91 -3.06 -12.89
C GLN A 205 -22.36 -1.60 -12.90
N ASN A 206 -21.72 -0.74 -13.69
CA ASN A 206 -22.18 0.65 -13.87
C ASN A 206 -23.60 0.70 -14.43
N LYS A 207 -23.87 -0.07 -15.49
CA LYS A 207 -25.18 -0.12 -16.13
C LYS A 207 -26.28 -0.68 -15.23
N SER A 208 -25.95 -1.60 -14.34
CA SER A 208 -26.91 -2.21 -13.42
C SER A 208 -27.39 -1.27 -12.31
N GLY A 209 -26.74 -0.11 -12.11
CA GLY A 209 -27.01 0.79 -10.99
C GLY A 209 -26.63 0.20 -9.63
N ARG A 210 -25.68 -0.77 -9.61
CA ARG A 210 -25.27 -1.45 -8.39
C ARG A 210 -24.65 -0.50 -7.36
N ILE A 211 -23.81 0.42 -7.82
CA ILE A 211 -23.14 1.40 -6.95
C ILE A 211 -24.18 2.34 -6.33
N GLU A 212 -25.09 2.87 -7.14
CA GLU A 212 -26.18 3.76 -6.69
C GLU A 212 -27.11 3.05 -5.69
N THR A 213 -27.42 1.78 -5.95
CA THR A 213 -28.23 0.95 -5.05
C THR A 213 -27.57 0.80 -3.67
N LEU A 214 -26.26 0.60 -3.63
CA LEU A 214 -25.52 0.55 -2.37
C LEU A 214 -25.36 1.93 -1.74
N ALA A 215 -25.07 2.95 -2.54
CA ALA A 215 -24.91 4.32 -2.09
C ALA A 215 -26.20 4.90 -1.44
N ALA A 216 -27.38 4.46 -1.87
CA ALA A 216 -28.65 4.83 -1.28
C ALA A 216 -28.97 4.17 0.06
N ARG A 217 -28.15 3.21 0.50
CA ARG A 217 -28.35 2.54 1.78
C ARG A 217 -27.87 3.39 2.95
N GLN A 218 -28.42 3.06 4.12
CA GLN A 218 -27.90 3.53 5.40
C GLN A 218 -26.93 2.49 5.98
N TRP A 219 -25.72 2.94 6.30
CA TRP A 219 -24.80 2.16 7.11
C TRP A 219 -25.11 2.39 8.59
N THR A 220 -25.62 1.38 9.24
CA THR A 220 -25.97 1.36 10.67
C THR A 220 -25.18 0.24 11.37
N PRO A 221 -25.08 0.28 12.70
CA PRO A 221 -24.40 -0.75 13.45
C PRO A 221 -24.96 -2.15 13.10
N ARG A 222 -24.07 -3.09 12.88
CA ARG A 222 -24.41 -4.48 12.60
C ARG A 222 -24.83 -5.25 13.84
N MET A 223 -24.25 -4.88 14.99
CA MET A 223 -24.56 -5.43 16.31
C MET A 223 -25.15 -4.32 17.18
N ASP A 224 -25.80 -4.71 18.28
CA ASP A 224 -26.19 -3.75 19.30
C ASP A 224 -24.94 -3.03 19.84
N ILE A 225 -25.01 -1.71 20.01
CA ILE A 225 -23.87 -0.89 20.44
C ILE A 225 -23.12 -1.42 21.67
N PRO A 226 -23.81 -1.95 22.73
CA PRO A 226 -23.13 -2.54 23.87
C PRO A 226 -22.24 -3.76 23.55
N ALA A 227 -22.46 -4.40 22.40
CA ALA A 227 -21.66 -5.56 21.97
C ALA A 227 -20.35 -5.16 21.31
N TYR A 228 -20.16 -3.89 20.94
CA TYR A 228 -18.89 -3.38 20.45
C TYR A 228 -17.92 -3.13 21.61
N THR A 229 -16.65 -3.46 21.39
CA THR A 229 -15.63 -3.49 22.44
C THR A 229 -14.69 -2.27 22.45
N ALA A 230 -14.90 -1.34 21.52
CA ALA A 230 -14.07 -0.14 21.37
C ALA A 230 -13.79 0.54 22.72
N PRO A 231 -12.50 0.73 23.10
CA PRO A 231 -12.11 1.02 24.48
C PRO A 231 -12.36 2.45 24.95
N THR A 232 -12.75 3.38 24.10
CA THR A 232 -12.89 4.78 24.50
C THR A 232 -14.19 5.04 25.24
N ALA A 233 -14.05 5.17 26.55
CA ALA A 233 -15.11 5.47 27.50
C ALA A 233 -15.76 6.85 27.33
N GLN A 234 -15.27 7.71 26.44
CA GLN A 234 -15.69 9.11 26.44
C GLN A 234 -16.89 9.46 25.58
N GLU A 235 -17.19 8.73 24.53
CA GLU A 235 -18.46 8.90 23.81
C GLU A 235 -18.81 7.64 23.02
N ARG A 236 -19.31 6.61 23.69
CA ARG A 236 -20.09 5.60 22.99
C ARG A 236 -21.31 6.29 22.42
N LYS A 237 -21.25 6.69 21.16
CA LYS A 237 -22.47 7.03 20.44
C LYS A 237 -23.44 5.88 20.64
N LYS A 238 -24.65 6.17 21.09
CA LYS A 238 -25.68 5.15 21.29
C LYS A 238 -26.05 4.47 19.98
N SER A 239 -25.74 5.07 18.85
CA SER A 239 -25.89 4.55 17.51
C SER A 239 -25.11 5.42 16.53
N PHE A 240 -24.86 4.91 15.33
CA PHE A 240 -24.38 5.69 14.20
C PHE A 240 -25.24 5.39 12.96
N SER A 241 -25.32 6.36 12.06
CA SER A 241 -25.97 6.18 10.76
C SER A 241 -25.32 7.10 9.74
N TYR A 242 -24.88 6.53 8.64
CA TYR A 242 -24.29 7.25 7.51
C TYR A 242 -25.06 6.89 6.25
N GLU A 243 -25.42 7.90 5.45
CA GLU A 243 -25.77 7.68 4.06
C GLU A 243 -24.50 7.18 3.34
N VAL A 244 -24.51 5.95 2.85
CA VAL A 244 -23.32 5.31 2.22
C VAL A 244 -22.75 6.17 1.12
N GLY A 245 -23.59 6.77 0.27
CA GLY A 245 -23.17 7.63 -0.82
C GLY A 245 -22.39 8.87 -0.40
N SER A 246 -22.62 9.39 0.81
CA SER A 246 -21.88 10.56 1.33
C SER A 246 -20.47 10.20 1.82
N VAL A 247 -20.22 8.94 2.14
CA VAL A 247 -18.96 8.42 2.69
C VAL A 247 -18.43 7.21 1.93
N LEU A 248 -18.85 7.00 0.69
CA LEU A 248 -18.67 5.74 -0.06
C LEU A 248 -17.24 5.21 0.00
N SER A 249 -16.22 6.05 -0.20
CA SER A 249 -14.81 5.61 -0.18
C SER A 249 -14.32 5.12 1.20
N LYS A 250 -15.06 5.41 2.25
CA LYS A 250 -14.79 5.02 3.64
C LYS A 250 -15.92 4.19 4.26
N ALA A 251 -16.91 3.79 3.46
CA ALA A 251 -17.97 2.88 3.88
C ALA A 251 -17.59 1.41 3.59
N PRO A 252 -18.11 0.46 4.34
CA PRO A 252 -17.83 -0.97 4.07
C PRO A 252 -18.32 -1.43 2.69
N GLU A 253 -19.33 -0.78 2.12
CA GLU A 253 -19.85 -1.06 0.79
C GLU A 253 -18.81 -0.84 -0.31
N ALA A 254 -17.79 0.01 -0.11
CA ALA A 254 -16.68 0.13 -1.04
C ALA A 254 -15.90 -1.18 -1.16
N ASN A 255 -15.61 -1.84 -0.03
CA ASN A 255 -14.96 -3.16 -0.04
C ASN A 255 -15.83 -4.21 -0.74
N THR A 256 -17.12 -4.21 -0.45
CA THR A 256 -18.08 -5.10 -1.11
C THR A 256 -18.05 -4.92 -2.64
N LEU A 257 -18.07 -3.67 -3.12
CA LEU A 257 -18.00 -3.36 -4.55
C LEU A 257 -16.68 -3.82 -5.19
N VAL A 258 -15.55 -3.62 -4.52
CA VAL A 258 -14.23 -4.09 -4.99
C VAL A 258 -14.23 -5.61 -5.15
N ILE A 259 -14.77 -6.34 -4.17
CA ILE A 259 -14.82 -7.80 -4.19
C ILE A 259 -15.81 -8.32 -5.23
N GLU A 260 -16.98 -7.68 -5.38
CA GLU A 260 -17.95 -8.02 -6.42
C GLU A 260 -17.34 -7.86 -7.83
N LEU A 261 -16.62 -6.75 -8.09
CA LEU A 261 -15.94 -6.55 -9.38
C LEU A 261 -14.79 -7.55 -9.58
N ALA A 262 -14.02 -7.84 -8.52
CA ALA A 262 -12.94 -8.83 -8.58
C ALA A 262 -13.46 -10.22 -8.99
N LEU A 263 -14.58 -10.65 -8.41
CA LEU A 263 -15.22 -11.93 -8.73
C LEU A 263 -15.85 -11.94 -10.14
N ALA A 264 -16.40 -10.81 -10.57
CA ALA A 264 -16.94 -10.67 -11.93
C ALA A 264 -15.83 -10.72 -12.99
N LEU A 265 -14.70 -10.04 -12.75
CA LEU A 265 -13.51 -10.10 -13.60
C LEU A 265 -12.85 -11.49 -13.58
N GLN A 266 -12.81 -12.14 -12.41
CA GLN A 266 -12.31 -13.52 -12.31
C GLN A 266 -13.12 -14.47 -13.22
N GLU A 267 -14.43 -14.33 -13.24
CA GLU A 267 -15.32 -15.13 -14.09
C GLU A 267 -15.19 -14.77 -15.58
N GLU A 268 -15.31 -13.48 -15.92
CA GLU A 268 -15.21 -12.97 -17.29
C GLU A 268 -13.91 -13.36 -17.97
N GLN A 269 -12.80 -13.13 -17.28
CA GLN A 269 -11.44 -13.35 -17.78
C GLN A 269 -10.92 -14.76 -17.50
N ARG A 270 -11.70 -15.58 -16.78
CA ARG A 270 -11.34 -16.95 -16.38
C ARG A 270 -10.02 -17.01 -15.60
N LEU A 271 -9.80 -16.04 -14.68
CA LEU A 271 -8.54 -15.98 -13.93
C LEU A 271 -8.36 -17.21 -13.06
N GLY A 272 -7.17 -17.81 -13.10
CA GLY A 272 -6.83 -19.02 -12.39
C GLY A 272 -7.46 -20.31 -12.94
N MET A 273 -8.08 -20.27 -14.14
CA MET A 273 -8.77 -21.42 -14.73
C MET A 273 -7.87 -22.25 -15.66
N ASP A 274 -6.71 -21.75 -16.00
CA ASP A 274 -5.72 -22.46 -16.82
C ASP A 274 -4.39 -22.64 -16.03
N ALA A 275 -3.32 -23.07 -16.70
CA ALA A 275 -2.03 -23.31 -16.07
C ALA A 275 -1.17 -22.05 -15.93
N THR A 276 -1.53 -20.96 -16.60
CA THR A 276 -0.81 -19.68 -16.51
C THR A 276 -1.20 -18.98 -15.21
N PRO A 277 -0.24 -18.62 -14.35
CA PRO A 277 -0.54 -17.86 -13.14
C PRO A 277 -1.10 -16.47 -13.46
N ASP A 278 -2.23 -16.12 -12.86
CA ASP A 278 -2.89 -14.82 -12.97
C ASP A 278 -2.81 -14.03 -11.66
N MET A 279 -3.10 -12.73 -11.70
CA MET A 279 -3.10 -11.86 -10.50
C MET A 279 -4.36 -11.00 -10.38
N LEU A 280 -4.88 -10.93 -9.15
CA LEU A 280 -5.86 -9.94 -8.69
C LEU A 280 -5.23 -9.08 -7.59
N MET A 281 -5.15 -7.79 -7.84
CA MET A 281 -4.60 -6.80 -6.92
C MET A 281 -5.75 -5.95 -6.38
N LEU A 282 -5.98 -5.97 -5.07
CA LEU A 282 -7.14 -5.34 -4.44
C LEU A 282 -6.71 -4.27 -3.44
N GLN A 283 -7.30 -3.09 -3.51
CA GLN A 283 -7.26 -2.11 -2.42
C GLN A 283 -8.55 -2.22 -1.63
N LEU A 284 -8.43 -2.44 -0.33
CA LEU A 284 -9.54 -2.47 0.62
C LEU A 284 -9.28 -1.46 1.74
N ASN A 285 -10.30 -1.15 2.53
CA ASN A 285 -10.22 -0.20 3.61
C ASN A 285 -10.80 -0.77 4.91
N SER A 286 -10.12 -0.53 6.03
CA SER A 286 -10.61 -0.86 7.37
C SER A 286 -10.97 0.35 8.23
N LEU A 287 -10.69 1.57 7.73
CA LEU A 287 -10.92 2.83 8.45
C LEU A 287 -12.36 3.31 8.29
N SER A 288 -12.96 3.77 9.38
CA SER A 288 -14.26 4.45 9.33
C SER A 288 -14.13 5.92 8.87
N PRO A 289 -15.22 6.59 8.46
CA PRO A 289 -15.20 7.96 7.95
C PRO A 289 -14.55 8.98 8.90
N GLN A 290 -14.71 8.79 10.20
CA GLN A 290 -14.23 9.71 11.24
C GLN A 290 -13.05 9.11 12.03
N ALA A 291 -12.39 8.07 11.51
CA ALA A 291 -11.21 7.52 12.17
C ALA A 291 -10.11 8.60 12.28
N THR A 292 -9.60 8.80 13.48
CA THR A 292 -8.48 9.68 13.81
C THR A 292 -7.17 8.93 14.00
N SER A 293 -7.25 7.60 14.05
CA SER A 293 -6.15 6.67 14.25
C SER A 293 -6.41 5.37 13.49
N ASP A 294 -5.33 4.64 13.16
CA ASP A 294 -5.42 3.27 12.66
C ASP A 294 -5.90 2.28 13.75
N ARG A 295 -5.84 2.67 15.03
CA ARG A 295 -6.39 1.89 16.15
C ARG A 295 -7.90 2.08 16.24
N ILE A 296 -8.61 1.01 16.59
CA ILE A 296 -10.06 1.07 16.82
C ILE A 296 -10.36 1.97 18.01
N ALA A 297 -11.10 3.05 17.74
CA ALA A 297 -11.55 4.01 18.74
C ALA A 297 -13.08 4.19 18.74
N SER A 298 -13.80 3.61 17.79
CA SER A 298 -15.27 3.77 17.68
C SER A 298 -15.94 2.48 17.23
N ALA A 299 -17.25 2.38 17.46
CA ALA A 299 -18.08 1.27 16.99
C ALA A 299 -18.11 1.19 15.46
N GLU A 300 -18.09 2.33 14.77
CA GLU A 300 -18.03 2.38 13.30
C GLU A 300 -16.74 1.74 12.79
N HIS A 301 -15.62 2.01 13.47
CA HIS A 301 -14.33 1.45 13.07
C HIS A 301 -14.30 -0.06 13.29
N GLU A 302 -14.85 -0.54 14.41
CA GLU A 302 -15.01 -1.98 14.68
C GLU A 302 -15.94 -2.65 13.65
N ASP A 303 -17.06 -2.00 13.29
CA ASP A 303 -18.02 -2.49 12.30
C ASP A 303 -17.37 -2.64 10.89
N MET A 304 -16.44 -1.75 10.54
CA MET A 304 -15.64 -1.88 9.31
C MET A 304 -14.88 -3.21 9.28
N TYR A 305 -14.21 -3.58 10.38
CA TYR A 305 -13.49 -4.85 10.47
C TYR A 305 -14.41 -6.06 10.38
N LEU A 306 -15.57 -6.00 11.02
CA LEU A 306 -16.56 -7.09 10.98
C LEU A 306 -17.08 -7.33 9.55
N ARG A 307 -17.33 -6.25 8.81
CA ARG A 307 -17.80 -6.33 7.41
C ARG A 307 -16.65 -6.74 6.46
N LEU A 308 -15.44 -6.21 6.66
CA LEU A 308 -14.27 -6.64 5.90
C LEU A 308 -14.01 -8.15 6.08
N ASN A 309 -14.15 -8.67 7.31
CA ASN A 309 -14.05 -10.11 7.58
C ASN A 309 -15.04 -10.92 6.73
N GLN A 310 -16.27 -10.42 6.53
CA GLN A 310 -17.27 -11.10 5.72
C GLN A 310 -16.97 -11.01 4.24
N ASP A 311 -16.61 -9.83 3.77
CA ASP A 311 -16.31 -9.58 2.36
C ASP A 311 -15.12 -10.44 1.90
N LEU A 312 -14.05 -10.52 2.68
CA LEU A 312 -12.93 -11.43 2.43
C LEU A 312 -13.36 -12.91 2.52
N GLY A 313 -14.25 -13.23 3.45
CA GLY A 313 -14.81 -14.58 3.56
C GLY A 313 -15.61 -14.97 2.32
N TYR A 314 -16.42 -14.06 1.81
CA TYR A 314 -17.18 -14.25 0.58
C TYR A 314 -16.27 -14.42 -0.64
N LEU A 315 -15.24 -13.58 -0.76
CA LEU A 315 -14.22 -13.71 -1.83
C LEU A 315 -13.60 -15.12 -1.80
N MET A 316 -13.09 -15.53 -0.63
CA MET A 316 -12.43 -16.82 -0.47
C MET A 316 -13.36 -17.99 -0.77
N GLU A 317 -14.61 -17.95 -0.29
CA GLU A 317 -15.62 -18.97 -0.55
C GLU A 317 -15.93 -19.10 -2.05
N GLN A 318 -16.05 -17.98 -2.77
CA GLN A 318 -16.29 -18.01 -4.22
C GLN A 318 -15.08 -18.57 -4.98
N LEU A 319 -13.85 -18.17 -4.60
CA LEU A 319 -12.63 -18.73 -5.21
C LEU A 319 -12.45 -20.21 -4.90
N ASP A 320 -12.73 -20.65 -3.66
CA ASP A 320 -12.70 -22.07 -3.29
C ASP A 320 -13.67 -22.91 -4.17
N LYS A 321 -14.86 -22.37 -4.47
CA LYS A 321 -15.87 -23.04 -5.33
C LYS A 321 -15.48 -23.05 -6.80
N ARG A 322 -14.92 -21.95 -7.32
CA ARG A 322 -14.68 -21.75 -8.76
C ARG A 322 -13.37 -22.37 -9.24
N ILE A 323 -12.29 -22.22 -8.48
CA ILE A 323 -10.95 -22.65 -8.87
C ILE A 323 -10.31 -23.67 -7.91
N GLY A 324 -10.87 -23.83 -6.72
CA GLY A 324 -10.39 -24.76 -5.69
C GLY A 324 -9.32 -24.18 -4.77
N LYS A 325 -9.40 -24.47 -3.49
CA LYS A 325 -8.55 -23.94 -2.41
C LYS A 325 -7.04 -24.11 -2.65
N ALA A 326 -6.65 -25.20 -3.32
CA ALA A 326 -5.24 -25.50 -3.61
C ALA A 326 -4.67 -24.72 -4.80
N ASN A 327 -5.51 -24.12 -5.65
CA ASN A 327 -5.10 -23.51 -6.90
C ASN A 327 -4.87 -22.00 -6.80
N TYR A 328 -5.13 -21.38 -5.65
CA TYR A 328 -4.84 -19.96 -5.45
C TYR A 328 -4.12 -19.70 -4.13
N GLN A 329 -3.45 -18.57 -4.11
CA GLN A 329 -2.89 -18.00 -2.89
C GLN A 329 -3.50 -16.62 -2.64
N ILE A 330 -3.61 -16.25 -1.38
CA ILE A 330 -4.09 -14.93 -0.96
C ILE A 330 -3.16 -14.32 0.08
N LEU A 331 -2.69 -13.13 -0.21
CA LEU A 331 -1.90 -12.30 0.67
C LEU A 331 -2.73 -11.09 1.06
N VAL A 332 -2.96 -10.91 2.36
CA VAL A 332 -3.58 -9.72 2.93
C VAL A 332 -2.54 -9.00 3.74
N VAL A 333 -2.27 -7.75 3.41
CA VAL A 333 -1.29 -6.92 4.10
C VAL A 333 -1.90 -5.58 4.45
N GLY A 334 -1.71 -5.14 5.71
CA GLY A 334 -2.10 -3.83 6.14
C GLY A 334 -1.12 -2.76 5.63
N ARG A 335 -1.60 -1.52 5.55
CA ARG A 335 -0.72 -0.35 5.46
C ARG A 335 -1.14 0.74 6.44
N PRO A 336 -0.19 1.39 7.10
CA PRO A 336 -0.48 2.48 8.03
C PRO A 336 -0.92 3.73 7.26
N ILE A 337 -1.97 4.40 7.77
CA ILE A 337 -2.54 5.62 7.15
C ILE A 337 -2.56 6.79 8.14
N LEU A 338 -3.09 6.59 9.35
CA LEU A 338 -3.34 7.67 10.30
C LEU A 338 -2.35 7.70 11.47
N GLY A 339 -1.80 6.55 11.84
CA GLY A 339 -0.89 6.42 12.99
C GLY A 339 -1.60 6.59 14.34
N LEU A 340 -0.92 7.20 15.30
CA LEU A 340 -1.42 7.37 16.66
C LEU A 340 -2.52 8.44 16.73
N ASP A 341 -3.50 8.20 17.62
CA ASP A 341 -4.58 9.15 17.91
C ASP A 341 -4.03 10.42 18.55
N PRO A 342 -4.40 11.63 18.05
CA PRO A 342 -4.06 12.90 18.68
C PRO A 342 -4.47 12.98 20.15
N ALA A 343 -5.58 12.36 20.55
CA ALA A 343 -6.00 12.29 21.95
C ALA A 343 -5.03 11.50 22.82
N MET A 344 -4.46 10.42 22.30
CA MET A 344 -3.40 9.66 23.00
C MET A 344 -2.12 10.48 23.13
N LEU A 345 -1.71 11.18 22.08
CA LEU A 345 -0.54 12.08 22.12
C LEU A 345 -0.72 13.15 23.20
N SER A 346 -1.90 13.75 23.27
CA SER A 346 -2.24 14.72 24.29
C SER A 346 -2.17 14.14 25.72
N ALA A 347 -2.67 12.92 25.91
CA ALA A 347 -2.66 12.24 27.20
C ALA A 347 -1.24 11.96 27.76
N ILE A 348 -0.26 11.82 26.87
CA ILE A 348 1.17 11.65 27.24
C ILE A 348 1.94 12.96 27.16
N HIS A 349 1.25 14.11 27.20
CA HIS A 349 1.83 15.45 27.12
C HIS A 349 2.63 15.74 25.85
N MET A 350 2.27 15.10 24.74
CA MET A 350 2.77 15.36 23.38
C MET A 350 1.63 15.92 22.50
N PRO A 351 1.14 17.13 22.77
CA PRO A 351 0.05 17.71 21.99
C PRO A 351 0.49 17.90 20.54
N GLU A 352 -0.45 17.79 19.62
CA GLU A 352 -0.21 18.04 18.22
C GLU A 352 0.15 19.52 17.97
N GLN A 353 1.30 19.77 17.41
CA GLN A 353 1.82 21.09 17.03
C GLN A 353 1.88 21.24 15.50
N ARG A 354 1.97 22.48 15.02
CA ARG A 354 1.99 22.76 13.57
C ARG A 354 3.25 23.50 13.16
N PHE A 355 3.94 22.97 12.18
CA PHE A 355 5.11 23.60 11.54
C PHE A 355 4.75 24.01 10.11
N ASN A 356 4.83 25.31 9.82
CA ASN A 356 4.53 25.83 8.49
C ASN A 356 5.82 25.87 7.64
N ALA A 357 5.89 25.00 6.62
CA ALA A 357 7.05 24.89 5.73
C ALA A 357 7.25 26.11 4.86
N ASP A 358 6.18 26.75 4.37
CA ASP A 358 6.26 27.93 3.49
C ASP A 358 6.78 29.14 4.26
N ARG A 359 6.35 29.29 5.53
CA ARG A 359 6.91 30.32 6.42
C ARG A 359 8.39 30.07 6.71
N ALA A 360 8.79 28.82 6.96
CA ALA A 360 10.19 28.50 7.17
C ALA A 360 11.05 28.80 5.92
N ALA A 361 10.55 28.49 4.72
CA ALA A 361 11.19 28.82 3.47
C ALA A 361 11.32 30.35 3.26
N ALA A 362 10.27 31.10 3.55
CA ALA A 362 10.30 32.58 3.44
C ALA A 362 11.33 33.21 4.39
N LEU A 363 11.37 32.76 5.66
CA LEU A 363 12.37 33.22 6.62
C LEU A 363 13.79 32.81 6.23
N THR A 364 13.98 31.60 5.69
CA THR A 364 15.26 31.15 5.13
C THR A 364 15.68 32.06 3.95
N GLY A 365 14.74 32.41 3.09
CA GLY A 365 14.99 33.37 2.00
C GLY A 365 15.47 34.72 2.53
N THR A 366 14.81 35.28 3.54
CA THR A 366 15.19 36.55 4.21
C THR A 366 16.58 36.46 4.84
N TYR A 367 16.86 35.36 5.53
CA TYR A 367 18.18 35.08 6.12
C TYR A 367 19.28 35.10 5.06
N LEU A 368 19.09 34.42 3.93
CA LEU A 368 20.05 34.38 2.84
C LEU A 368 20.19 35.76 2.12
N MET A 369 19.08 36.53 2.03
CA MET A 369 19.15 37.92 1.53
C MET A 369 20.04 38.82 2.40
N ALA A 370 20.00 38.66 3.71
CA ALA A 370 20.87 39.41 4.61
C ALA A 370 22.36 39.07 4.45
N LEU A 371 22.68 37.81 4.10
CA LEU A 371 24.04 37.34 3.94
C LEU A 371 24.62 37.63 2.52
N TYR A 372 23.79 37.50 1.47
CA TYR A 372 24.24 37.42 0.09
C TYR A 372 23.61 38.46 -0.86
N GLY A 373 22.74 39.33 -0.33
CA GLY A 373 22.07 40.38 -1.09
C GLY A 373 20.61 40.01 -1.49
N HIS A 374 19.89 41.06 -1.93
CA HIS A 374 18.45 41.01 -2.24
C HIS A 374 18.16 40.24 -3.52
N GLU A 375 18.18 38.91 -3.43
CA GLU A 375 17.89 38.01 -4.53
C GLU A 375 16.97 36.87 -4.04
N ARG A 376 16.34 36.14 -4.94
CA ARG A 376 15.51 34.98 -4.57
C ARG A 376 16.35 33.72 -4.37
N TRP A 377 16.83 33.48 -3.16
CA TRP A 377 17.73 32.39 -2.81
C TRP A 377 17.02 31.04 -2.61
N VAL A 378 15.72 31.07 -2.29
CA VAL A 378 14.88 29.88 -2.03
C VAL A 378 13.81 29.80 -3.10
N ASP A 379 13.71 28.65 -3.77
CA ASP A 379 12.67 28.35 -4.75
C ASP A 379 11.34 28.00 -4.08
N GLY A 380 11.38 27.29 -2.94
CA GLY A 380 10.23 26.90 -2.15
C GLY A 380 10.57 25.90 -1.06
N ALA A 381 9.54 25.42 -0.38
CA ALA A 381 9.57 24.25 0.49
C ALA A 381 8.46 23.28 0.10
N PHE A 382 8.70 21.99 0.28
CA PHE A 382 7.68 20.97 0.13
C PHE A 382 8.06 19.73 0.95
N GLY A 383 7.09 19.13 1.62
CA GLY A 383 7.36 18.10 2.59
C GLY A 383 8.37 18.61 3.63
N GLN A 384 9.26 17.76 4.07
CA GLN A 384 10.35 18.14 5.00
C GLN A 384 11.62 18.57 4.25
N SER A 385 11.47 19.39 3.21
CA SER A 385 12.58 19.84 2.37
C SER A 385 12.48 21.31 1.99
N VAL A 386 13.65 22.00 1.97
CA VAL A 386 13.82 23.35 1.41
C VAL A 386 14.59 23.25 0.10
N TYR A 387 14.11 23.97 -0.92
CA TYR A 387 14.67 23.99 -2.27
C TYR A 387 15.39 25.32 -2.51
N LEU A 388 16.70 25.27 -2.65
CA LEU A 388 17.53 26.44 -2.93
C LEU A 388 17.55 26.74 -4.43
N ASN A 389 17.69 28.03 -4.78
CA ASN A 389 17.87 28.46 -6.14
C ASN A 389 19.34 28.21 -6.59
N ARG A 390 19.55 26.95 -7.05
CA ARG A 390 20.90 26.49 -7.46
C ARG A 390 21.49 27.31 -8.58
N SER A 391 20.66 27.74 -9.55
CA SER A 391 21.11 28.54 -10.68
C SER A 391 21.66 29.91 -10.23
N LEU A 392 21.01 30.56 -9.27
CA LEU A 392 21.49 31.79 -8.68
C LEU A 392 22.79 31.59 -7.90
N ILE A 393 22.87 30.52 -7.10
CA ILE A 393 24.07 30.18 -6.31
C ILE A 393 25.28 29.99 -7.25
N GLU A 394 25.08 29.23 -8.34
CA GLU A 394 26.10 29.02 -9.37
C GLU A 394 26.50 30.34 -10.09
N GLN A 395 25.49 31.12 -10.49
CA GLN A 395 25.74 32.45 -11.13
C GLN A 395 26.58 33.38 -10.23
N LYS A 396 26.31 33.37 -8.93
CA LYS A 396 27.06 34.15 -7.93
C LYS A 396 28.40 33.50 -7.54
N ARG A 397 28.74 32.35 -8.10
CA ARG A 397 29.95 31.55 -7.80
C ARG A 397 30.09 31.22 -6.32
N LEU A 398 28.95 30.97 -5.62
CA LEU A 398 28.92 30.57 -4.23
C LEU A 398 28.98 29.04 -4.11
N ASN A 399 29.50 28.56 -2.98
CA ASN A 399 29.54 27.13 -2.71
C ASN A 399 28.21 26.66 -2.18
N LEU A 400 27.56 25.76 -2.91
CA LEU A 400 26.23 25.20 -2.56
C LEU A 400 26.23 24.48 -1.19
N GLU A 401 27.25 23.67 -0.89
CA GLU A 401 27.36 22.97 0.37
C GLU A 401 27.45 23.89 1.57
N THR A 402 28.18 25.02 1.42
CA THR A 402 28.27 26.06 2.45
C THR A 402 26.90 26.66 2.73
N ILE A 403 26.13 26.99 1.69
CA ILE A 403 24.78 27.54 1.85
C ILE A 403 23.84 26.52 2.44
N GLN A 404 23.90 25.26 1.99
CA GLN A 404 23.09 24.19 2.56
C GLN A 404 23.32 24.03 4.08
N ARG A 405 24.59 24.08 4.53
CA ARG A 405 24.90 24.00 5.97
C ARG A 405 24.41 25.21 6.75
N GLN A 406 24.55 26.42 6.18
CA GLN A 406 24.02 27.63 6.81
C GLN A 406 22.50 27.57 6.96
N VAL A 407 21.80 27.09 5.92
CA VAL A 407 20.34 26.90 5.97
C VAL A 407 19.96 25.79 6.96
N ALA A 408 20.71 24.69 6.98
CA ALA A 408 20.45 23.62 7.95
C ALA A 408 20.60 24.14 9.40
N ASN A 409 21.67 24.88 9.70
CA ASN A 409 21.89 25.47 11.01
C ASN A 409 20.76 26.48 11.35
N PHE A 410 20.37 27.32 10.41
CA PHE A 410 19.28 28.28 10.60
C PHE A 410 17.94 27.57 10.90
N LEU A 411 17.65 26.46 10.20
CA LEU A 411 16.42 25.68 10.47
C LEU A 411 16.43 25.02 11.85
N MET A 412 17.57 24.70 12.41
CA MET A 412 17.66 24.15 13.78
C MET A 412 17.21 25.13 14.86
N ASP A 413 17.17 26.43 14.57
CA ASP A 413 16.67 27.46 15.49
C ASP A 413 15.13 27.57 15.48
N PHE A 414 14.44 26.84 14.58
CA PHE A 414 12.97 26.84 14.53
C PHE A 414 12.39 25.88 15.56
N GLU A 415 11.38 26.35 16.27
CA GLU A 415 10.62 25.51 17.17
C GLU A 415 10.00 24.34 16.40
N GLY A 416 10.13 23.12 16.94
CA GLY A 416 9.61 21.90 16.35
C GLY A 416 10.57 21.19 15.38
N VAL A 417 11.68 21.80 14.98
CA VAL A 417 12.71 21.12 14.20
C VAL A 417 13.58 20.27 15.13
N GLN A 418 13.62 18.97 14.90
CA GLN A 418 14.46 18.04 15.62
C GLN A 418 15.85 17.94 15.02
N LEU A 419 15.93 17.95 13.69
CA LEU A 419 17.14 17.76 12.91
C LEU A 419 17.01 18.46 11.57
N ALA A 420 18.07 19.13 11.13
CA ALA A 420 18.17 19.67 9.77
C ALA A 420 19.58 19.43 9.22
N MET A 421 19.68 19.10 7.92
CA MET A 421 20.95 18.81 7.29
C MET A 421 20.91 19.04 5.77
N PRO A 422 22.05 19.24 5.12
CA PRO A 422 22.18 19.10 3.68
C PRO A 422 21.70 17.71 3.21
N ASN A 423 21.01 17.64 2.08
CA ASN A 423 20.45 16.38 1.59
C ASN A 423 21.50 15.29 1.33
N HIS A 424 22.72 15.66 0.96
CA HIS A 424 23.81 14.70 0.75
C HIS A 424 24.35 14.10 2.05
N GLU A 425 24.10 14.72 3.20
CA GLU A 425 24.48 14.17 4.51
C GLU A 425 23.44 13.18 5.05
N ALA A 426 22.22 13.15 4.49
CA ALA A 426 21.14 12.26 4.90
C ALA A 426 21.49 10.76 4.78
N VAL A 427 22.46 10.41 3.90
CA VAL A 427 22.98 9.04 3.76
C VAL A 427 23.59 8.46 5.06
N ARG A 428 23.91 9.32 6.04
CA ARG A 428 24.40 8.90 7.35
C ARG A 428 23.30 8.38 8.28
N TYR A 429 22.05 8.62 7.92
CA TYR A 429 20.86 8.24 8.68
C TYR A 429 20.08 7.21 7.88
N PRO A 430 20.08 5.92 8.27
CA PRO A 430 19.50 4.84 7.46
C PRO A 430 18.06 5.09 7.03
N MET A 431 17.19 5.58 7.94
CA MET A 431 15.80 5.89 7.63
C MET A 431 15.66 7.03 6.59
N LEU A 432 16.48 8.06 6.66
CA LEU A 432 16.49 9.15 5.68
C LEU A 432 17.08 8.69 4.36
N GLN A 433 18.15 7.90 4.38
CA GLN A 433 18.76 7.36 3.17
C GLN A 433 17.75 6.62 2.31
N THR A 434 16.91 5.79 2.91
CA THR A 434 15.90 5.00 2.20
C THR A 434 14.63 5.79 1.85
N SER A 435 14.38 6.93 2.53
CA SER A 435 13.19 7.76 2.33
C SER A 435 13.34 8.81 1.23
N LEU A 436 14.57 9.20 0.89
CA LEU A 436 14.84 10.38 0.05
C LEU A 436 15.22 10.00 -1.37
N CYS A 437 14.45 10.44 -2.35
CA CYS A 437 14.78 10.31 -3.77
C CYS A 437 15.45 11.58 -4.31
N LYS A 438 16.63 11.46 -4.93
CA LYS A 438 17.39 12.58 -5.48
C LYS A 438 16.61 13.48 -6.45
N ARG A 439 15.60 12.90 -7.14
CA ARG A 439 14.77 13.66 -8.09
C ARG A 439 13.84 14.65 -7.42
N HIS A 440 13.36 14.30 -6.21
CA HIS A 440 12.27 15.02 -5.54
C HIS A 440 12.70 15.69 -4.25
N THR A 441 13.82 15.29 -3.66
CA THR A 441 14.32 15.85 -2.40
C THR A 441 14.90 17.24 -2.59
N GLY A 442 14.60 18.16 -1.65
CA GLY A 442 15.18 19.49 -1.59
C GLY A 442 16.68 19.52 -1.29
N ASP A 443 17.24 20.70 -1.16
CA ASP A 443 18.67 20.90 -0.88
C ASP A 443 19.02 20.69 0.58
N VAL A 444 18.10 21.07 1.46
CA VAL A 444 18.17 20.87 2.90
C VAL A 444 16.94 20.11 3.33
N VAL A 445 17.14 19.04 4.07
CA VAL A 445 16.08 18.22 4.66
C VAL A 445 16.01 18.47 6.16
N PHE A 446 14.83 18.41 6.73
CA PHE A 446 14.61 18.54 8.17
C PHE A 446 13.61 17.51 8.67
N LEU A 447 13.73 17.13 9.92
CA LEU A 447 12.78 16.29 10.63
C LEU A 447 12.13 17.12 11.74
N LEU A 448 10.85 16.90 11.96
CA LEU A 448 10.11 17.52 13.04
C LEU A 448 10.15 16.62 14.30
N GLN A 449 10.05 17.25 15.44
CA GLN A 449 9.90 16.57 16.72
C GLN A 449 8.60 15.75 16.74
N PRO A 450 8.54 14.65 17.53
CA PRO A 450 7.32 13.91 17.74
C PRO A 450 6.15 14.83 18.16
N GLY A 451 4.95 14.58 17.63
CA GLY A 451 3.77 15.42 17.88
C GLY A 451 3.66 16.65 16.97
N TRP A 452 4.68 16.98 16.19
CA TRP A 452 4.60 18.06 15.21
C TRP A 452 4.10 17.56 13.86
N ARG A 453 3.22 18.35 13.23
CA ARG A 453 2.72 18.11 11.87
C ARG A 453 3.16 19.21 10.94
N LEU A 454 3.54 18.81 9.74
CA LEU A 454 3.89 19.74 8.67
C LEU A 454 2.61 20.31 8.05
N MET A 455 2.54 21.63 7.94
CA MET A 455 1.47 22.36 7.25
C MET A 455 2.05 23.07 6.03
N GLN A 456 1.32 23.03 4.92
CA GLN A 456 1.61 23.77 3.70
C GLN A 456 0.45 24.72 3.38
N ASP A 457 0.76 25.93 2.90
CA ASP A 457 -0.24 26.99 2.72
C ASP A 457 -1.23 26.69 1.59
N ASP A 458 -0.80 26.01 0.52
CA ASP A 458 -1.58 25.71 -0.67
C ASP A 458 -2.72 24.72 -0.40
N THR A 459 -2.48 23.72 0.43
CA THR A 459 -3.44 22.64 0.71
C THR A 459 -4.06 22.72 2.10
N LYS A 460 -3.42 23.41 3.02
CA LYS A 460 -3.71 23.39 4.46
C LYS A 460 -3.71 21.97 5.07
N GLU A 461 -3.15 21.01 4.34
CA GLU A 461 -2.99 19.65 4.81
C GLU A 461 -1.83 19.56 5.79
N LEU A 462 -1.96 18.61 6.69
CA LEU A 462 -0.99 18.34 7.72
C LEU A 462 -0.39 16.96 7.49
N ASP A 463 0.89 16.94 7.11
CA ASP A 463 1.65 15.71 6.99
C ASP A 463 2.43 15.44 8.28
N ARG A 464 2.52 14.20 8.70
CA ARG A 464 3.34 13.76 9.83
C ARG A 464 4.00 12.43 9.52
N VAL A 465 5.13 12.17 10.14
CA VAL A 465 5.66 10.81 10.21
C VAL A 465 4.75 10.00 11.12
N ILE A 466 4.24 8.86 10.63
CA ILE A 466 3.26 8.05 11.36
C ILE A 466 3.87 7.43 12.61
N ASP A 467 5.07 6.85 12.47
CA ASP A 467 5.83 6.23 13.53
C ASP A 467 7.29 6.14 13.12
N GLU A 468 8.20 5.96 14.08
CA GLU A 468 9.61 5.71 13.78
C GLU A 468 9.82 4.36 13.09
N LYS A 469 8.96 3.35 13.40
CA LYS A 469 9.01 1.99 12.82
C LYS A 469 7.60 1.43 12.69
N PRO A 470 6.80 1.95 11.78
CA PRO A 470 5.44 1.45 11.62
C PRO A 470 5.46 -0.01 11.16
N GLU A 471 4.59 -0.81 11.76
CA GLU A 471 4.42 -2.21 11.46
C GLU A 471 3.01 -2.48 10.94
N SER A 472 2.92 -3.39 9.97
CA SER A 472 1.64 -3.81 9.41
C SER A 472 1.50 -5.33 9.48
N PRO A 473 0.31 -5.85 9.75
CA PRO A 473 0.07 -7.28 9.71
C PRO A 473 0.13 -7.80 8.28
N LEU A 474 0.65 -9.00 8.13
CA LEU A 474 0.65 -9.77 6.91
C LEU A 474 0.05 -11.15 7.19
N LEU A 475 -0.95 -11.53 6.41
CA LEU A 475 -1.62 -12.82 6.44
C LEU A 475 -1.48 -13.45 5.06
N PHE A 476 -0.80 -14.58 4.97
CA PHE A 476 -0.54 -15.23 3.69
C PHE A 476 -0.95 -16.70 3.70
N ARG A 477 -1.99 -17.02 2.95
CA ARG A 477 -2.45 -18.39 2.71
C ARG A 477 -2.08 -18.84 1.31
N THR A 478 -1.38 -19.94 1.21
CA THR A 478 -1.05 -20.58 -0.07
C THR A 478 -1.55 -22.03 -0.07
N GLY A 479 -2.00 -22.50 -1.23
CA GLY A 479 -2.33 -23.90 -1.46
C GLY A 479 -1.12 -24.82 -1.65
N THR A 480 0.07 -24.25 -1.79
CA THR A 480 1.32 -24.99 -2.01
C THR A 480 2.14 -25.06 -0.71
N LEU A 481 2.71 -26.25 -0.44
CA LEU A 481 3.64 -26.42 0.67
C LEU A 481 4.98 -25.77 0.29
N ARG A 482 5.32 -24.66 0.91
CA ARG A 482 6.62 -24.00 0.78
C ARG A 482 7.11 -23.52 2.15
N PRO A 483 8.44 -23.46 2.36
CA PRO A 483 8.99 -22.86 3.56
C PRO A 483 8.56 -21.40 3.68
N MET A 484 8.08 -21.00 4.86
CA MET A 484 7.81 -19.61 5.16
C MET A 484 9.02 -18.97 5.83
N PRO A 485 9.24 -17.66 5.61
CA PRO A 485 10.33 -16.95 6.28
C PRO A 485 10.23 -17.06 7.80
N GLN A 486 11.35 -17.31 8.47
CA GLN A 486 11.42 -17.37 9.94
C GLN A 486 11.83 -16.05 10.58
N ASN A 487 12.36 -15.12 9.78
CA ASN A 487 12.84 -13.82 10.24
C ASN A 487 11.74 -12.76 10.13
N LEU A 488 11.91 -11.68 10.88
CA LEU A 488 11.08 -10.48 10.77
C LEU A 488 11.17 -9.94 9.32
N LEU A 489 10.02 -9.74 8.69
CA LEU A 489 9.96 -9.24 7.32
C LEU A 489 9.92 -7.71 7.31
N THR A 490 10.49 -7.16 6.26
CA THR A 490 10.28 -5.77 5.89
C THR A 490 9.27 -5.67 4.74
N ALA A 491 8.68 -4.51 4.54
CA ALA A 491 7.75 -4.26 3.43
C ALA A 491 8.39 -4.55 2.06
N THR A 492 9.74 -4.48 1.97
CA THR A 492 10.48 -4.82 0.76
C THR A 492 10.52 -6.32 0.44
N ASP A 493 10.29 -7.19 1.44
CA ASP A 493 10.29 -8.64 1.23
C ASP A 493 8.94 -9.15 0.69
N VAL A 494 7.88 -8.34 0.82
CA VAL A 494 6.50 -8.76 0.50
C VAL A 494 6.33 -9.12 -0.97
N ALA A 495 6.96 -8.35 -1.87
CA ALA A 495 6.87 -8.60 -3.30
C ALA A 495 7.43 -9.97 -3.72
N GLU A 496 8.40 -10.51 -2.98
CA GLU A 496 9.01 -11.82 -3.26
C GLU A 496 8.20 -12.99 -2.67
N LEU A 497 7.37 -12.75 -1.66
CA LEU A 497 6.59 -13.81 -1.00
C LEU A 497 5.60 -14.51 -1.94
N ILE A 498 5.17 -13.88 -3.00
CA ILE A 498 4.17 -14.43 -3.91
C ILE A 498 4.77 -15.32 -5.01
N PHE A 499 6.09 -15.30 -5.19
CA PHE A 499 6.84 -16.12 -6.14
C PHE A 499 7.54 -17.27 -5.41
#